data_4629d491b0216b2e00f384bfd100ac38
#
_entry.id   4629d491b0216b2e00f384bfd100ac38
#
_cell.length_a   1.000
_cell.length_b   1.000
_cell.length_c   1.000
_cell.angle_alpha   90.00
_cell.angle_beta   90.00
_cell.angle_gamma   90.00
#
_symmetry.space_group_name_H-M   'P 1'
#
loop_
_entity.id
_entity.type
_entity.pdbx_description
1 polymer ?
#
loop_
_entity_poly.entity_id
_entity_poly.type
_entity_poly.pdbx_seq_one_letter_code
_entity_poly.pdbx_strand_id
1 'polypeptide(L)'
;MTMQKGAWINFAALVLVNLLWAAQYPAYKIAGNNMESATLNFWTLLLASFLLVPLWLREKQKRKNVGRAFEWKTFREYLLLGLFGIVPPSVMLSWGIARSSASNAAILSLTIPVLMTGLGVLMLGEKLSLIRVFSLLLGLVGTLLVSTSDLSQASFSRSLLLGNFVILLAGLGSAFYNTYSKDLLSRYSELEVLIFSYAVGMAACAIISAAFETKPFYLIAGYSSATWFAVTVLGLLSWGVAMVLWMWVLNRIEVGQISTSIYLLPLFGLILSIVTVHDRITLPQILGGALTVAGTATLTLFEGRRSAHMTGSGSH
;
A
#
# COMPACT_ATOMS: atom_id res chain seq x y z
N MET A 1 9.70 22.14 20.00
CA MET A 1 10.68 21.67 18.99
C MET A 1 10.58 20.17 18.69
N THR A 2 10.31 19.29 19.64
CA THR A 2 10.23 17.82 19.46
C THR A 2 9.02 17.36 18.60
N MET A 3 7.86 17.98 18.76
CA MET A 3 6.63 17.64 18.02
C MET A 3 6.73 17.95 16.51
N GLN A 4 7.40 19.04 16.14
CA GLN A 4 7.63 19.41 14.75
C GLN A 4 8.58 18.42 14.06
N LYS A 5 9.58 17.89 14.78
CA LYS A 5 10.46 16.84 14.26
C LYS A 5 9.71 15.54 13.95
N GLY A 6 8.75 15.14 14.81
CA GLY A 6 7.94 13.93 14.58
C GLY A 6 7.09 14.00 13.31
N ALA A 7 6.44 15.14 13.04
CA ALA A 7 5.63 15.32 11.83
C ALA A 7 6.49 15.27 10.55
N TRP A 8 7.68 15.86 10.56
CA TRP A 8 8.61 15.80 9.43
C TRP A 8 9.15 14.38 9.19
N ILE A 9 9.42 13.61 10.25
CA ILE A 9 9.85 12.22 10.13
C ILE A 9 8.74 11.38 9.51
N ASN A 10 7.49 11.53 9.95
CA ASN A 10 6.35 10.84 9.35
C ASN A 10 6.19 11.22 7.87
N PHE A 11 6.28 12.51 7.53
CA PHE A 11 6.20 12.96 6.14
C PHE A 11 7.32 12.36 5.29
N ALA A 12 8.57 12.41 5.74
CA ALA A 12 9.71 11.83 5.03
C ALA A 12 9.56 10.31 4.84
N ALA A 13 9.07 9.60 5.87
CA ALA A 13 8.79 8.17 5.77
C ALA A 13 7.70 7.89 4.73
N LEU A 14 6.62 8.68 4.67
CA LEU A 14 5.55 8.54 3.68
C LEU A 14 6.03 8.83 2.26
N VAL A 15 6.88 9.83 2.08
CA VAL A 15 7.53 10.11 0.79
C VAL A 15 8.34 8.89 0.33
N LEU A 16 9.18 8.34 1.22
CA LEU A 16 9.99 7.16 0.92
C LEU A 16 9.13 5.92 0.61
N VAL A 17 8.10 5.67 1.41
CA VAL A 17 7.17 4.55 1.17
C VAL A 17 6.53 4.63 -0.21
N ASN A 18 5.99 5.80 -0.56
CA ASN A 18 5.32 5.98 -1.85
C ASN A 18 6.30 5.91 -3.03
N LEU A 19 7.56 6.33 -2.86
CA LEU A 19 8.61 6.14 -3.85
C LEU A 19 8.89 4.65 -4.08
N LEU A 20 9.03 3.85 -3.00
CA LEU A 20 9.23 2.40 -3.07
C LEU A 20 8.01 1.69 -3.69
N TRP A 21 6.79 2.15 -3.37
CA TRP A 21 5.58 1.60 -3.94
C TRP A 21 5.37 1.98 -5.41
N ALA A 22 5.86 3.14 -5.86
CA ALA A 22 5.78 3.50 -7.27
C ALA A 22 6.49 2.48 -8.18
N ALA A 23 7.54 1.83 -7.69
CA ALA A 23 8.24 0.76 -8.41
C ALA A 23 7.41 -0.54 -8.56
N GLN A 24 6.34 -0.73 -7.78
CA GLN A 24 5.55 -1.97 -7.83
C GLN A 24 4.77 -2.14 -9.14
N TYR A 25 4.26 -1.06 -9.73
CA TYR A 25 3.45 -1.14 -10.95
C TYR A 25 4.24 -1.71 -12.14
N PRO A 26 5.42 -1.17 -12.50
CA PRO A 26 6.26 -1.76 -13.53
C PRO A 26 6.76 -3.16 -13.13
N ALA A 27 7.08 -3.39 -11.85
CA ALA A 27 7.52 -4.71 -11.40
C ALA A 27 6.41 -5.77 -11.56
N TYR A 28 5.16 -5.48 -11.20
CA TYR A 28 4.02 -6.36 -11.46
C TYR A 28 3.82 -6.63 -12.96
N LYS A 29 4.02 -5.61 -13.81
CA LYS A 29 3.90 -5.79 -15.27
C LYS A 29 4.98 -6.71 -15.82
N ILE A 30 6.24 -6.51 -15.41
CA ILE A 30 7.38 -7.34 -15.84
C ILE A 30 7.20 -8.80 -15.36
N ALA A 31 6.90 -9.00 -14.08
CA ALA A 31 6.75 -10.33 -13.52
C ALA A 31 5.50 -11.05 -14.09
N GLY A 32 4.38 -10.33 -14.21
CA GLY A 32 3.11 -10.86 -14.70
C GLY A 32 3.11 -11.29 -16.18
N ASN A 33 4.14 -10.95 -16.95
CA ASN A 33 4.29 -11.47 -18.32
C ASN A 33 4.61 -12.99 -18.34
N ASN A 34 5.22 -13.52 -17.29
CA ASN A 34 5.68 -14.91 -17.23
C ASN A 34 5.15 -15.68 -16.03
N MET A 35 4.73 -14.99 -14.98
CA MET A 35 4.30 -15.57 -13.70
C MET A 35 2.85 -15.18 -13.42
N GLU A 36 2.01 -16.15 -13.13
CA GLU A 36 0.60 -15.93 -12.81
C GLU A 36 0.45 -15.27 -11.43
N SER A 37 -0.69 -14.62 -11.20
CA SER A 37 -0.85 -13.65 -10.12
C SER A 37 -0.69 -14.22 -8.70
N ALA A 38 -1.22 -15.42 -8.44
CA ALA A 38 -1.11 -16.01 -7.12
C ALA A 38 0.31 -16.54 -6.87
N THR A 39 0.93 -17.19 -7.86
CA THR A 39 2.34 -17.60 -7.82
C THR A 39 3.27 -16.41 -7.59
N LEU A 40 3.08 -15.32 -8.33
CA LEU A 40 3.86 -14.10 -8.18
C LEU A 40 3.77 -13.56 -6.75
N ASN A 41 2.56 -13.44 -6.22
CA ASN A 41 2.37 -12.90 -4.88
C ASN A 41 2.77 -13.87 -3.77
N PHE A 42 2.70 -15.18 -3.98
CA PHE A 42 3.29 -16.17 -3.07
C PHE A 42 4.79 -15.90 -2.88
N TRP A 43 5.57 -15.80 -3.97
CA TRP A 43 7.00 -15.55 -3.92
C TRP A 43 7.33 -14.16 -3.38
N THR A 44 6.53 -13.16 -3.73
CA THR A 44 6.65 -11.79 -3.19
C THR A 44 6.52 -11.77 -1.66
N LEU A 45 5.46 -12.38 -1.12
CA LEU A 45 5.22 -12.44 0.32
C LEU A 45 6.25 -13.32 1.04
N LEU A 46 6.71 -14.39 0.40
CA LEU A 46 7.78 -15.24 0.94
C LEU A 46 9.09 -14.45 1.09
N LEU A 47 9.50 -13.71 0.05
CA LEU A 47 10.71 -12.87 0.12
C LEU A 47 10.57 -11.75 1.15
N ALA A 48 9.41 -11.11 1.24
CA ALA A 48 9.13 -10.14 2.30
C ALA A 48 9.27 -10.79 3.69
N SER A 49 8.74 -12.00 3.87
CA SER A 49 8.81 -12.75 5.12
C SER A 49 10.25 -13.09 5.53
N PHE A 50 11.14 -13.40 4.59
CA PHE A 50 12.57 -13.60 4.88
C PHE A 50 13.23 -12.36 5.49
N LEU A 51 12.78 -11.15 5.12
CA LEU A 51 13.24 -9.91 5.74
C LEU A 51 12.57 -9.67 7.10
N LEU A 52 11.27 -9.92 7.20
CA LEU A 52 10.46 -9.54 8.36
C LEU A 52 10.62 -10.50 9.55
N VAL A 53 10.72 -11.81 9.31
CA VAL A 53 10.80 -12.83 10.37
C VAL A 53 12.01 -12.63 11.28
N PRO A 54 13.25 -12.42 10.78
CA PRO A 54 14.39 -12.13 11.65
C PRO A 54 14.22 -10.88 12.51
N LEU A 55 13.59 -9.83 11.95
CA LEU A 55 13.30 -8.59 12.68
C LEU A 55 12.29 -8.83 13.80
N TRP A 56 11.22 -9.56 13.51
CA TRP A 56 10.21 -9.94 14.50
C TRP A 56 10.78 -10.82 15.62
N LEU A 57 11.61 -11.81 15.28
CA LEU A 57 12.25 -12.66 16.28
C LEU A 57 13.15 -11.86 17.23
N ARG A 58 13.90 -10.89 16.70
CA ARG A 58 14.70 -9.96 17.53
C ARG A 58 13.83 -9.08 18.41
N GLU A 59 12.72 -8.58 17.90
CA GLU A 59 11.76 -7.79 18.68
C GLU A 59 11.17 -8.63 19.80
N LYS A 60 10.70 -9.85 19.51
CA LYS A 60 10.14 -10.79 20.49
C LYS A 60 11.13 -11.13 21.59
N GLN A 61 12.41 -11.32 21.27
CA GLN A 61 13.47 -11.58 22.28
C GLN A 61 13.66 -10.38 23.21
N LYS A 62 13.58 -9.14 22.70
CA LYS A 62 13.73 -7.91 23.51
C LYS A 62 12.53 -7.66 24.42
N ARG A 63 11.33 -8.02 23.99
CA ARG A 63 10.08 -7.84 24.76
C ARG A 63 9.88 -8.90 25.84
N LYS A 64 10.92 -9.48 26.43
CA LYS A 64 10.88 -10.51 27.47
C LYS A 64 9.46 -10.87 27.94
N ASN A 65 8.95 -12.01 27.46
CA ASN A 65 7.83 -12.76 28.05
C ASN A 65 6.45 -12.06 28.18
N VAL A 66 5.86 -11.64 27.08
CA VAL A 66 4.42 -11.71 27.00
C VAL A 66 4.09 -12.84 26.02
N GLY A 67 4.23 -14.06 26.44
CA GLY A 67 3.67 -15.22 25.77
C GLY A 67 2.15 -15.08 25.84
N ARG A 68 1.55 -14.37 24.87
CA ARG A 68 0.11 -14.41 24.71
C ARG A 68 -0.27 -15.83 24.32
N ALA A 69 -1.16 -16.45 25.10
CA ALA A 69 -1.76 -17.71 24.72
C ALA A 69 -2.43 -17.54 23.37
N PHE A 70 -2.42 -18.60 22.55
CA PHE A 70 -3.17 -18.63 21.29
C PHE A 70 -4.66 -18.43 21.61
N GLU A 71 -5.22 -17.30 21.17
CA GLU A 71 -6.63 -16.99 21.29
C GLU A 71 -7.29 -17.17 19.91
N TRP A 72 -8.41 -17.89 19.87
CA TRP A 72 -9.19 -18.06 18.64
C TRP A 72 -9.61 -16.73 18.00
N LYS A 73 -9.88 -15.72 18.83
CA LYS A 73 -10.18 -14.35 18.39
C LYS A 73 -9.02 -13.76 17.58
N THR A 74 -7.81 -13.85 18.09
CA THR A 74 -6.59 -13.36 17.43
C THR A 74 -6.36 -14.06 16.09
N PHE A 75 -6.52 -15.38 16.03
CA PHE A 75 -6.42 -16.12 14.77
C PHE A 75 -7.43 -15.64 13.72
N ARG A 76 -8.69 -15.46 14.12
CA ARG A 76 -9.74 -14.96 13.23
C ARG A 76 -9.44 -13.54 12.73
N GLU A 77 -8.90 -12.68 13.55
CA GLU A 77 -8.50 -11.31 13.17
C GLU A 77 -7.43 -11.33 12.08
N TYR A 78 -6.38 -12.14 12.23
CA TYR A 78 -5.35 -12.29 11.20
C TYR A 78 -5.85 -13.01 9.95
N LEU A 79 -6.76 -13.98 10.10
CA LEU A 79 -7.39 -14.65 8.97
C LEU A 79 -8.19 -13.65 8.12
N LEU A 80 -9.02 -12.81 8.75
CA LEU A 80 -9.76 -11.74 8.06
C LEU A 80 -8.82 -10.74 7.40
N LEU A 81 -7.79 -10.29 8.12
CA LEU A 81 -6.81 -9.34 7.58
C LEU A 81 -6.04 -9.92 6.38
N GLY A 82 -5.62 -11.18 6.45
CA GLY A 82 -4.92 -11.84 5.35
C GLY A 82 -5.80 -12.08 4.14
N LEU A 83 -7.01 -12.62 4.33
CA LEU A 83 -7.90 -12.95 3.21
C LEU A 83 -8.49 -11.72 2.53
N PHE A 84 -8.93 -10.73 3.29
CA PHE A 84 -9.61 -9.55 2.74
C PHE A 84 -8.68 -8.33 2.58
N GLY A 85 -7.56 -8.32 3.28
CA GLY A 85 -6.62 -7.19 3.26
C GLY A 85 -5.31 -7.47 2.51
N ILE A 86 -4.88 -8.73 2.33
CA ILE A 86 -3.67 -9.09 1.57
C ILE A 86 -4.01 -9.64 0.20
N VAL A 87 -4.93 -10.61 0.11
CA VAL A 87 -5.23 -11.26 -1.17
C VAL A 87 -5.78 -10.26 -2.22
N PRO A 88 -6.75 -9.37 -1.93
CA PRO A 88 -7.22 -8.43 -2.93
C PRO A 88 -6.13 -7.45 -3.40
N PRO A 89 -5.42 -6.70 -2.54
CA PRO A 89 -4.42 -5.73 -3.00
C PRO A 89 -3.16 -6.38 -3.61
N SER A 90 -2.98 -7.69 -3.51
CA SER A 90 -1.88 -8.41 -4.14
C SER A 90 -2.34 -9.18 -5.37
N VAL A 91 -3.14 -10.25 -5.20
CA VAL A 91 -3.53 -11.14 -6.31
C VAL A 91 -4.48 -10.46 -7.28
N MET A 92 -5.54 -9.79 -6.77
CA MET A 92 -6.50 -9.12 -7.65
C MET A 92 -5.89 -7.91 -8.34
N LEU A 93 -4.99 -7.15 -7.68
CA LEU A 93 -4.29 -6.04 -8.29
C LEU A 93 -3.39 -6.53 -9.44
N SER A 94 -2.53 -7.52 -9.20
CA SER A 94 -1.64 -8.07 -10.23
C SER A 94 -2.41 -8.69 -11.39
N TRP A 95 -3.50 -9.41 -11.12
CA TRP A 95 -4.40 -9.97 -12.13
C TRP A 95 -5.09 -8.87 -12.96
N GLY A 96 -5.54 -7.81 -12.31
CA GLY A 96 -6.15 -6.65 -12.95
C GLY A 96 -5.16 -5.89 -13.85
N ILE A 97 -3.93 -5.67 -13.39
CA ILE A 97 -2.84 -5.03 -14.17
C ILE A 97 -2.50 -5.85 -15.43
N ALA A 98 -2.49 -7.17 -15.32
CA ALA A 98 -2.23 -8.05 -16.46
C ALA A 98 -3.28 -7.90 -17.59
N ARG A 99 -4.53 -7.58 -17.23
CA ARG A 99 -5.67 -7.41 -18.17
C ARG A 99 -5.99 -5.95 -18.52
N SER A 100 -5.43 -5.01 -17.77
CA SER A 100 -5.53 -3.57 -17.98
C SER A 100 -4.13 -3.00 -18.28
N SER A 101 -3.77 -1.90 -17.63
CA SER A 101 -2.44 -1.30 -17.72
C SER A 101 -1.94 -0.86 -16.35
N ALA A 102 -0.62 -0.69 -16.23
CA ALA A 102 -0.03 -0.12 -15.02
C ALA A 102 -0.53 1.32 -14.78
N SER A 103 -0.72 2.11 -15.84
CA SER A 103 -1.25 3.47 -15.77
C SER A 103 -2.70 3.49 -15.25
N ASN A 104 -3.58 2.63 -15.79
CA ASN A 104 -4.95 2.53 -15.29
C ASN A 104 -4.99 2.11 -13.82
N ALA A 105 -4.15 1.15 -13.41
CA ALA A 105 -4.06 0.74 -12.02
C ALA A 105 -3.62 1.89 -11.11
N ALA A 106 -2.64 2.67 -11.53
CA ALA A 106 -2.20 3.86 -10.80
C ALA A 106 -3.34 4.89 -10.65
N ILE A 107 -4.07 5.19 -11.72
CA ILE A 107 -5.22 6.11 -11.70
C ILE A 107 -6.33 5.58 -10.80
N LEU A 108 -6.71 4.30 -10.93
CA LEU A 108 -7.78 3.70 -10.13
C LEU A 108 -7.40 3.60 -8.64
N SER A 109 -6.10 3.49 -8.33
CA SER A 109 -5.61 3.52 -6.95
C SER A 109 -5.87 4.85 -6.23
N LEU A 110 -6.23 5.93 -6.96
CA LEU A 110 -6.64 7.22 -6.37
C LEU A 110 -7.96 7.13 -5.59
N THR A 111 -8.72 6.08 -5.79
CA THR A 111 -9.93 5.82 -4.97
C THR A 111 -9.56 5.34 -3.57
N ILE A 112 -8.37 4.75 -3.37
CA ILE A 112 -7.94 4.17 -2.09
C ILE A 112 -7.95 5.20 -0.95
N PRO A 113 -7.41 6.42 -1.07
CA PRO A 113 -7.45 7.41 0.00
C PRO A 113 -8.86 7.77 0.46
N VAL A 114 -9.79 7.86 -0.48
CA VAL A 114 -11.20 8.14 -0.18
C VAL A 114 -11.83 6.96 0.57
N LEU A 115 -11.60 5.73 0.09
CA LEU A 115 -12.08 4.51 0.75
C LEU A 115 -11.47 4.35 2.16
N MET A 116 -10.17 4.59 2.32
CA MET A 116 -9.49 4.55 3.63
C MET A 116 -10.07 5.56 4.60
N THR A 117 -10.29 6.80 4.15
CA THR A 117 -10.90 7.85 4.99
C THR A 117 -12.33 7.47 5.38
N GLY A 118 -13.12 6.96 4.43
CA GLY A 118 -14.48 6.49 4.70
C GLY A 118 -14.52 5.33 5.71
N LEU A 119 -13.67 4.33 5.53
CA LEU A 119 -13.55 3.21 6.48
C LEU A 119 -12.99 3.65 7.84
N GLY A 120 -12.07 4.62 7.88
CA GLY A 120 -11.57 5.22 9.12
C GLY A 120 -12.68 5.86 9.96
N VAL A 121 -13.59 6.59 9.28
CA VAL A 121 -14.78 7.15 9.94
C VAL A 121 -15.72 6.04 10.42
N LEU A 122 -16.03 5.06 9.56
CA LEU A 122 -17.03 4.02 9.84
C LEU A 122 -16.55 2.99 10.89
N MET A 123 -15.29 2.57 10.83
CA MET A 123 -14.77 1.48 11.66
C MET A 123 -14.03 1.97 12.89
N LEU A 124 -13.36 3.12 12.82
CA LEU A 124 -12.51 3.64 13.89
C LEU A 124 -13.09 4.89 14.57
N GLY A 125 -14.19 5.45 14.05
CA GLY A 125 -14.79 6.66 14.59
C GLY A 125 -13.93 7.92 14.34
N GLU A 126 -13.06 7.91 13.32
CA GLU A 126 -12.24 9.07 12.98
C GLU A 126 -13.11 10.25 12.56
N LYS A 127 -12.71 11.47 12.95
CA LYS A 127 -13.45 12.68 12.59
C LYS A 127 -12.98 13.23 11.25
N LEU A 128 -13.94 13.58 10.38
CA LEU A 128 -13.63 14.32 9.16
C LEU A 128 -13.40 15.79 9.53
N SER A 129 -12.16 16.26 9.34
CA SER A 129 -11.84 17.68 9.44
C SER A 129 -11.93 18.33 8.05
N LEU A 130 -12.24 19.66 8.01
CA LEU A 130 -12.23 20.40 6.75
C LEU A 130 -10.85 20.37 6.08
N ILE A 131 -9.77 20.38 6.87
CA ILE A 131 -8.39 20.25 6.36
C ILE A 131 -8.21 18.90 5.66
N ARG A 132 -8.75 17.81 6.22
CA ARG A 132 -8.69 16.47 5.64
C ARG A 132 -9.43 16.40 4.30
N VAL A 133 -10.67 16.90 4.25
CA VAL A 133 -11.45 16.95 3.01
C VAL A 133 -10.73 17.80 1.95
N PHE A 134 -10.25 18.98 2.33
CA PHE A 134 -9.52 19.86 1.41
C PHE A 134 -8.24 19.21 0.89
N SER A 135 -7.45 18.56 1.75
CA SER A 135 -6.21 17.86 1.37
C SER A 135 -6.48 16.68 0.45
N LEU A 136 -7.57 15.92 0.70
CA LEU A 136 -8.01 14.83 -0.20
C LEU A 136 -8.38 15.35 -1.59
N LEU A 137 -9.18 16.44 -1.65
CA LEU A 137 -9.56 17.04 -2.92
C LEU A 137 -8.36 17.62 -3.67
N LEU A 138 -7.45 18.29 -2.96
CA LEU A 138 -6.23 18.86 -3.53
C LEU A 138 -5.32 17.76 -4.10
N GLY A 139 -5.13 16.68 -3.35
CA GLY A 139 -4.37 15.52 -3.79
C GLY A 139 -5.02 14.84 -5.00
N LEU A 140 -6.34 14.62 -4.99
CA LEU A 140 -7.07 14.02 -6.10
C LEU A 140 -6.95 14.85 -7.38
N VAL A 141 -7.23 16.16 -7.31
CA VAL A 141 -7.11 17.07 -8.47
C VAL A 141 -5.67 17.10 -8.99
N GLY A 142 -4.69 17.23 -8.08
CA GLY A 142 -3.28 17.22 -8.45
C GLY A 142 -2.89 15.93 -9.20
N THR A 143 -3.33 14.79 -8.71
CA THR A 143 -3.02 13.50 -9.32
C THR A 143 -3.74 13.30 -10.66
N LEU A 144 -4.98 13.75 -10.80
CA LEU A 144 -5.68 13.73 -12.08
C LEU A 144 -4.94 14.56 -13.13
N LEU A 145 -4.40 15.73 -12.77
CA LEU A 145 -3.58 16.55 -13.66
C LEU A 145 -2.28 15.84 -14.08
N VAL A 146 -1.61 15.13 -13.16
CA VAL A 146 -0.42 14.32 -13.50
C VAL A 146 -0.78 13.23 -14.50
N SER A 147 -1.95 12.61 -14.36
CA SER A 147 -2.38 11.45 -15.14
C SER A 147 -3.07 11.80 -16.47
N THR A 148 -3.27 13.07 -16.81
CA THR A 148 -4.03 13.49 -18.01
C THR A 148 -3.41 13.02 -19.32
N SER A 149 -2.09 12.84 -19.38
CA SER A 149 -1.41 12.32 -20.59
C SER A 149 -1.75 10.86 -20.89
N ASP A 150 -2.12 10.07 -19.89
CA ASP A 150 -2.41 8.64 -20.05
C ASP A 150 -3.88 8.37 -20.44
N LEU A 151 -4.77 9.32 -20.16
CA LEU A 151 -6.21 9.17 -20.44
C LEU A 151 -6.55 9.13 -21.94
N SER A 152 -5.70 9.70 -22.79
CA SER A 152 -5.91 9.74 -24.24
C SER A 152 -5.78 8.37 -24.94
N GLN A 153 -5.22 7.36 -24.27
CA GLN A 153 -5.01 6.00 -24.79
C GLN A 153 -6.02 4.96 -24.23
N ALA A 154 -7.07 5.39 -23.55
CA ALA A 154 -8.06 4.50 -22.97
C ALA A 154 -8.88 3.77 -24.07
N SER A 155 -8.61 2.49 -24.27
CA SER A 155 -9.42 1.60 -25.10
C SER A 155 -10.51 0.92 -24.23
N PHE A 156 -11.74 0.80 -24.76
CA PHE A 156 -12.87 0.18 -24.06
C PHE A 156 -13.07 -1.28 -24.47
N SER A 157 -12.11 -2.15 -24.20
CA SER A 157 -12.32 -3.59 -24.37
C SER A 157 -12.98 -4.20 -23.12
N ARG A 158 -13.75 -5.30 -23.29
CA ARG A 158 -14.38 -6.03 -22.18
C ARG A 158 -13.35 -6.52 -21.16
N SER A 159 -12.19 -6.98 -21.63
CA SER A 159 -11.08 -7.42 -20.78
C SER A 159 -10.55 -6.28 -19.93
N LEU A 160 -10.36 -5.10 -20.51
CA LEU A 160 -9.88 -3.90 -19.83
C LEU A 160 -10.87 -3.42 -18.76
N LEU A 161 -12.17 -3.41 -19.07
CA LEU A 161 -13.21 -3.04 -18.10
C LEU A 161 -13.23 -4.00 -16.90
N LEU A 162 -13.11 -5.31 -17.16
CA LEU A 162 -13.04 -6.31 -16.11
C LEU A 162 -11.76 -6.14 -15.26
N GLY A 163 -10.61 -5.90 -15.90
CA GLY A 163 -9.34 -5.61 -15.22
C GLY A 163 -9.46 -4.39 -14.31
N ASN A 164 -10.03 -3.31 -14.81
CA ASN A 164 -10.25 -2.07 -14.05
C ASN A 164 -11.20 -2.29 -12.85
N PHE A 165 -12.28 -3.04 -13.03
CA PHE A 165 -13.21 -3.38 -11.93
C PHE A 165 -12.51 -4.18 -10.84
N VAL A 166 -11.69 -5.16 -11.20
CA VAL A 166 -10.94 -5.97 -10.23
C VAL A 166 -9.88 -5.13 -9.51
N ILE A 167 -9.26 -4.14 -10.17
CA ILE A 167 -8.35 -3.18 -9.54
C ILE A 167 -9.09 -2.32 -8.48
N LEU A 168 -10.33 -1.89 -8.76
CA LEU A 168 -11.14 -1.16 -7.76
C LEU A 168 -11.46 -2.03 -6.53
N LEU A 169 -11.79 -3.31 -6.74
CA LEU A 169 -11.99 -4.24 -5.63
C LEU A 169 -10.69 -4.48 -4.83
N ALA A 170 -9.54 -4.53 -5.51
CA ALA A 170 -8.24 -4.59 -4.86
C ALA A 170 -7.99 -3.33 -4.00
N GLY A 171 -8.39 -2.15 -4.50
CA GLY A 171 -8.35 -0.89 -3.75
C GLY A 171 -9.19 -0.91 -2.46
N LEU A 172 -10.39 -1.50 -2.52
CA LEU A 172 -11.22 -1.70 -1.32
C LEU A 172 -10.54 -2.63 -0.31
N GLY A 173 -9.92 -3.72 -0.76
CA GLY A 173 -9.13 -4.60 0.10
C GLY A 173 -7.93 -3.89 0.73
N SER A 174 -7.24 -3.01 -0.02
CA SER A 174 -6.17 -2.17 0.51
C SER A 174 -6.68 -1.22 1.59
N ALA A 175 -7.80 -0.55 1.36
CA ALA A 175 -8.41 0.33 2.34
C ALA A 175 -8.82 -0.43 3.62
N PHE A 176 -9.42 -1.61 3.48
CA PHE A 176 -9.75 -2.50 4.59
C PHE A 176 -8.49 -2.92 5.36
N TYR A 177 -7.42 -3.36 4.66
CA TYR A 177 -6.16 -3.74 5.28
C TYR A 177 -5.64 -2.63 6.20
N ASN A 178 -5.58 -1.41 5.70
CA ASN A 178 -5.04 -0.27 6.43
C ASN A 178 -5.89 0.09 7.65
N THR A 179 -7.21 0.13 7.47
CA THR A 179 -8.14 0.50 8.56
C THR A 179 -8.17 -0.58 9.65
N TYR A 180 -8.27 -1.86 9.25
CA TYR A 180 -8.31 -2.95 10.21
C TYR A 180 -6.95 -3.18 10.89
N SER A 181 -5.84 -3.01 10.16
CA SER A 181 -4.50 -3.03 10.76
C SER A 181 -4.34 -1.94 11.81
N LYS A 182 -4.89 -0.75 11.60
CA LYS A 182 -4.86 0.34 12.60
C LYS A 182 -5.51 -0.07 13.92
N ASP A 183 -6.64 -0.78 13.88
CA ASP A 183 -7.26 -1.34 15.08
C ASP A 183 -6.34 -2.38 15.76
N LEU A 184 -5.76 -3.30 14.98
CA LEU A 184 -4.86 -4.32 15.50
C LEU A 184 -3.58 -3.75 16.10
N LEU A 185 -3.02 -2.67 15.53
CA LEU A 185 -1.83 -1.98 16.03
C LEU A 185 -2.00 -1.39 17.44
N SER A 186 -3.23 -1.23 17.91
CA SER A 186 -3.49 -0.88 19.30
C SER A 186 -3.13 -2.02 20.28
N ARG A 187 -3.03 -3.26 19.80
CA ARG A 187 -2.88 -4.49 20.61
C ARG A 187 -1.64 -5.31 20.24
N TYR A 188 -1.16 -5.19 19.01
CA TYR A 188 -0.08 -5.99 18.42
C TYR A 188 1.01 -5.08 17.85
N SER A 189 2.23 -5.60 17.68
CA SER A 189 3.31 -4.83 17.04
C SER A 189 3.15 -4.78 15.52
N GLU A 190 3.80 -3.81 14.88
CA GLU A 190 3.81 -3.63 13.43
C GLU A 190 4.29 -4.90 12.70
N LEU A 191 5.37 -5.50 13.21
CA LEU A 191 5.93 -6.73 12.63
C LEU A 191 5.02 -7.94 12.84
N GLU A 192 4.32 -8.00 13.99
CA GLU A 192 3.37 -9.07 14.28
C GLU A 192 2.19 -9.02 13.33
N VAL A 193 1.59 -7.83 13.13
CA VAL A 193 0.49 -7.63 12.17
C VAL A 193 0.92 -8.00 10.75
N LEU A 194 2.11 -7.58 10.30
CA LEU A 194 2.63 -7.92 8.97
C LEU A 194 2.83 -9.42 8.79
N ILE A 195 3.57 -10.07 9.70
CA ILE A 195 3.96 -11.47 9.53
C ILE A 195 2.74 -12.41 9.53
N PHE A 196 1.81 -12.23 10.47
CA PHE A 196 0.65 -13.12 10.54
C PHE A 196 -0.33 -12.88 9.40
N SER A 197 -0.55 -11.62 8.98
CA SER A 197 -1.37 -11.36 7.79
C SER A 197 -0.72 -11.89 6.51
N TYR A 198 0.62 -11.79 6.39
CA TYR A 198 1.36 -12.34 5.26
C TYR A 198 1.34 -13.87 5.24
N ALA A 199 1.45 -14.52 6.39
CA ALA A 199 1.34 -15.97 6.47
C ALA A 199 -0.01 -16.47 5.92
N VAL A 200 -1.10 -15.81 6.31
CA VAL A 200 -2.45 -16.11 5.78
C VAL A 200 -2.54 -15.79 4.28
N GLY A 201 -2.07 -14.62 3.85
CA GLY A 201 -2.05 -14.22 2.44
C GLY A 201 -1.23 -15.18 1.58
N MET A 202 -0.05 -15.58 2.06
CA MET A 202 0.81 -16.54 1.38
C MET A 202 0.17 -17.92 1.28
N ALA A 203 -0.48 -18.41 2.34
CA ALA A 203 -1.23 -19.68 2.32
C ALA A 203 -2.38 -19.62 1.30
N ALA A 204 -3.13 -18.51 1.27
CA ALA A 204 -4.18 -18.30 0.28
C ALA A 204 -3.61 -18.25 -1.16
N CYS A 205 -2.50 -17.55 -1.38
CA CYS A 205 -1.82 -17.53 -2.67
C CYS A 205 -1.37 -18.94 -3.09
N ALA A 206 -0.80 -19.72 -2.17
CA ALA A 206 -0.41 -21.11 -2.47
C ALA A 206 -1.60 -21.98 -2.87
N ILE A 207 -2.72 -21.87 -2.16
CA ILE A 207 -3.94 -22.61 -2.48
C ILE A 207 -4.51 -22.19 -3.84
N ILE A 208 -4.62 -20.89 -4.10
CA ILE A 208 -5.13 -20.35 -5.37
C ILE A 208 -4.22 -20.80 -6.52
N SER A 209 -2.91 -20.66 -6.34
CA SER A 209 -1.92 -21.06 -7.34
C SER A 209 -1.99 -22.54 -7.65
N ALA A 210 -2.00 -23.40 -6.64
CA ALA A 210 -2.06 -24.85 -6.83
C ALA A 210 -3.37 -25.33 -7.46
N ALA A 211 -4.50 -24.64 -7.19
CA ALA A 211 -5.82 -25.05 -7.65
C ALA A 211 -6.21 -24.49 -9.03
N PHE A 212 -5.71 -23.31 -9.39
CA PHE A 212 -6.25 -22.56 -10.55
C PHE A 212 -5.20 -22.08 -11.56
N GLU A 213 -3.90 -22.08 -11.22
CA GLU A 213 -2.86 -21.61 -12.13
C GLU A 213 -2.21 -22.76 -12.89
N THR A 214 -1.81 -22.50 -14.12
CA THR A 214 -1.19 -23.51 -15.00
C THR A 214 0.26 -23.81 -14.60
N LYS A 215 0.93 -22.81 -13.98
CA LYS A 215 2.28 -22.93 -13.42
C LYS A 215 2.24 -22.62 -11.92
N PRO A 216 1.87 -23.60 -11.08
CA PRO A 216 1.78 -23.39 -9.64
C PRO A 216 3.10 -22.95 -9.02
N PHE A 217 3.04 -22.35 -7.85
CA PHE A 217 4.17 -21.73 -7.14
C PHE A 217 5.39 -22.65 -6.94
N TYR A 218 5.20 -23.96 -6.91
CA TYR A 218 6.28 -24.93 -6.76
C TYR A 218 7.02 -25.26 -8.07
N LEU A 219 6.50 -24.85 -9.23
CA LEU A 219 7.18 -25.00 -10.53
C LEU A 219 8.05 -23.78 -10.80
N ILE A 220 9.28 -23.80 -10.31
CA ILE A 220 10.22 -22.68 -10.34
C ILE A 220 10.93 -22.54 -11.71
N ALA A 221 10.98 -23.61 -12.49
CA ALA A 221 11.76 -23.66 -13.72
C ALA A 221 11.12 -22.79 -14.83
N GLY A 222 11.96 -22.04 -15.54
CA GLY A 222 11.58 -21.31 -16.76
C GLY A 222 11.24 -19.83 -16.56
N TYR A 223 11.37 -19.28 -15.35
CA TYR A 223 11.24 -17.84 -15.15
C TYR A 223 12.54 -17.09 -15.48
N SER A 224 12.43 -15.96 -16.18
CA SER A 224 13.56 -15.14 -16.57
C SER A 224 14.19 -14.42 -15.36
N SER A 225 15.47 -14.00 -15.50
CA SER A 225 16.14 -13.18 -14.48
C SER A 225 15.41 -11.86 -14.25
N ALA A 226 14.78 -11.27 -15.28
CA ALA A 226 13.97 -10.07 -15.14
C ALA A 226 12.71 -10.30 -14.28
N THR A 227 12.06 -11.48 -14.41
CA THR A 227 10.93 -11.87 -13.57
C THR A 227 11.36 -11.97 -12.11
N TRP A 228 12.45 -12.67 -11.82
CA TRP A 228 12.97 -12.81 -10.45
C TRP A 228 13.45 -11.48 -9.86
N PHE A 229 14.06 -10.62 -10.67
CA PHE A 229 14.41 -9.26 -10.24
C PHE A 229 13.17 -8.46 -9.85
N ALA A 230 12.12 -8.49 -10.67
CA ALA A 230 10.86 -7.81 -10.36
C ALA A 230 10.20 -8.35 -9.10
N VAL A 231 10.16 -9.68 -8.90
CA VAL A 231 9.65 -10.32 -7.67
C VAL A 231 10.49 -9.91 -6.45
N THR A 232 11.80 -9.78 -6.60
CA THR A 232 12.70 -9.33 -5.52
C THR A 232 12.43 -7.87 -5.14
N VAL A 233 12.25 -6.99 -6.13
CA VAL A 233 11.84 -5.58 -5.89
C VAL A 233 10.51 -5.53 -5.16
N LEU A 234 9.50 -6.29 -5.62
CA LEU A 234 8.21 -6.37 -4.95
C LEU A 234 8.35 -6.88 -3.51
N GLY A 235 9.02 -8.01 -3.31
CA GLY A 235 9.13 -8.66 -2.01
C GLY A 235 9.93 -7.84 -1.00
N LEU A 236 11.14 -7.43 -1.35
CA LEU A 236 12.03 -6.76 -0.40
C LEU A 236 11.70 -5.28 -0.23
N LEU A 237 11.42 -4.56 -1.32
CA LEU A 237 11.21 -3.12 -1.23
C LEU A 237 9.76 -2.76 -0.96
N SER A 238 8.81 -3.25 -1.78
CA SER A 238 7.41 -2.82 -1.67
C SER A 238 6.66 -3.50 -0.50
N TRP A 239 6.73 -4.84 -0.38
CA TRP A 239 6.06 -5.61 0.67
C TRP A 239 6.93 -5.82 1.92
N GLY A 240 8.25 -5.61 1.83
CA GLY A 240 9.18 -5.64 2.95
C GLY A 240 9.35 -4.27 3.58
N VAL A 241 10.34 -3.52 3.10
CA VAL A 241 10.77 -2.24 3.71
C VAL A 241 9.66 -1.20 3.75
N ALA A 242 8.96 -0.99 2.62
CA ALA A 242 7.91 0.03 2.55
C ALA A 242 6.75 -0.28 3.52
N MET A 243 6.35 -1.56 3.65
CA MET A 243 5.27 -1.93 4.56
C MET A 243 5.65 -1.79 6.03
N VAL A 244 6.91 -2.04 6.41
CA VAL A 244 7.38 -1.77 7.79
C VAL A 244 7.29 -0.28 8.10
N LEU A 245 7.80 0.57 7.21
CA LEU A 245 7.73 2.02 7.37
C LEU A 245 6.28 2.52 7.38
N TRP A 246 5.44 1.97 6.52
CA TRP A 246 4.02 2.29 6.46
C TRP A 246 3.31 1.95 7.76
N MET A 247 3.46 0.73 8.28
CA MET A 247 2.87 0.31 9.55
C MET A 247 3.37 1.15 10.71
N TRP A 248 4.65 1.51 10.69
CA TRP A 248 5.24 2.37 11.70
C TRP A 248 4.60 3.78 11.70
N VAL A 249 4.29 4.37 10.53
CA VAL A 249 3.56 5.64 10.46
C VAL A 249 2.09 5.44 10.80
N LEU A 250 1.45 4.39 10.26
CA LEU A 250 0.05 4.06 10.51
C LEU A 250 -0.25 3.89 12.01
N ASN A 251 0.70 3.32 12.78
CA ASN A 251 0.55 3.20 14.23
C ASN A 251 0.50 4.57 14.94
N ARG A 252 1.04 5.62 14.33
CA ARG A 252 1.20 6.96 14.94
C ARG A 252 0.18 8.00 14.54
N ILE A 253 -0.41 7.87 13.35
CA ILE A 253 -1.37 8.84 12.81
C ILE A 253 -2.66 8.13 12.37
N GLU A 254 -3.74 8.89 12.18
CA GLU A 254 -5.04 8.35 11.77
C GLU A 254 -5.02 7.83 10.31
N VAL A 255 -5.90 6.87 10.00
CA VAL A 255 -6.02 6.26 8.68
C VAL A 255 -6.34 7.30 7.60
N GLY A 256 -7.31 8.18 7.88
CA GLY A 256 -7.65 9.25 6.95
C GLY A 256 -6.52 10.27 6.75
N GLN A 257 -5.64 10.45 7.73
CA GLN A 257 -4.49 11.33 7.64
C GLN A 257 -3.36 10.73 6.79
N ILE A 258 -3.05 9.43 6.98
CA ILE A 258 -2.00 8.76 6.21
C ILE A 258 -2.42 8.54 4.75
N SER A 259 -3.73 8.37 4.49
CA SER A 259 -4.27 8.01 3.18
C SER A 259 -3.91 8.99 2.07
N THR A 260 -3.87 10.30 2.37
CA THR A 260 -3.54 11.33 1.37
C THR A 260 -2.14 11.19 0.79
N SER A 261 -1.20 10.53 1.49
CA SER A 261 0.14 10.30 0.98
C SER A 261 0.15 9.38 -0.26
N ILE A 262 -0.86 8.54 -0.43
CA ILE A 262 -0.99 7.63 -1.58
C ILE A 262 -1.08 8.41 -2.90
N TYR A 263 -1.56 9.65 -2.87
CA TYR A 263 -1.57 10.51 -4.05
C TYR A 263 -0.16 10.87 -4.57
N LEU A 264 0.90 10.63 -3.79
CA LEU A 264 2.28 10.76 -4.27
C LEU A 264 2.69 9.65 -5.26
N LEU A 265 1.97 8.51 -5.30
CA LEU A 265 2.32 7.38 -6.17
C LEU A 265 2.43 7.75 -7.66
N PRO A 266 1.44 8.39 -8.28
CA PRO A 266 1.54 8.79 -9.68
C PRO A 266 2.62 9.84 -9.95
N LEU A 267 2.89 10.72 -8.97
CA LEU A 267 3.98 11.68 -9.08
C LEU A 267 5.33 10.95 -9.15
N PHE A 268 5.57 9.97 -8.30
CA PHE A 268 6.79 9.17 -8.37
C PHE A 268 6.83 8.27 -9.61
N GLY A 269 5.70 7.76 -10.05
CA GLY A 269 5.59 7.06 -11.33
C GLY A 269 6.05 7.94 -12.51
N LEU A 270 5.61 9.20 -12.55
CA LEU A 270 6.06 10.19 -13.52
C LEU A 270 7.57 10.44 -13.43
N ILE A 271 8.12 10.66 -12.22
CA ILE A 271 9.56 10.87 -12.02
C ILE A 271 10.36 9.67 -12.53
N LEU A 272 9.92 8.44 -12.22
CA LEU A 272 10.56 7.24 -12.71
C LEU A 272 10.52 7.14 -14.24
N SER A 273 9.40 7.50 -14.87
CA SER A 273 9.27 7.51 -16.34
C SER A 273 10.26 8.49 -16.98
N ILE A 274 10.39 9.70 -16.42
CA ILE A 274 11.34 10.70 -16.92
C ILE A 274 12.79 10.19 -16.86
N VAL A 275 13.16 9.56 -15.74
CA VAL A 275 14.54 9.07 -15.53
C VAL A 275 14.83 7.85 -16.40
N THR A 276 13.84 6.97 -16.63
CA THR A 276 14.06 5.70 -17.36
C THR A 276 13.80 5.79 -18.88
N VAL A 277 12.82 6.59 -19.28
CA VAL A 277 12.35 6.67 -20.69
C VAL A 277 12.61 8.05 -21.30
N HIS A 278 13.11 9.01 -20.53
CA HIS A 278 13.42 10.38 -20.95
C HIS A 278 12.18 11.17 -21.45
N ASP A 279 11.01 10.90 -20.86
CA ASP A 279 9.77 11.60 -21.16
C ASP A 279 9.87 13.10 -20.87
N ARG A 280 9.19 13.92 -21.68
CA ARG A 280 9.12 15.38 -21.47
C ARG A 280 8.02 15.69 -20.47
N ILE A 281 8.37 16.46 -19.45
CA ILE A 281 7.40 16.93 -18.45
C ILE A 281 6.53 18.03 -19.07
N THR A 282 5.22 17.90 -18.88
CA THR A 282 4.26 18.94 -19.27
C THR A 282 3.92 19.88 -18.11
N LEU A 283 3.48 21.09 -18.43
CA LEU A 283 3.06 22.06 -17.39
C LEU A 283 1.94 21.52 -16.48
N PRO A 284 0.88 20.85 -16.97
CA PRO A 284 -0.11 20.21 -16.12
C PRO A 284 0.47 19.20 -15.13
N GLN A 285 1.48 18.43 -15.54
CA GLN A 285 2.16 17.46 -14.67
C GLN A 285 2.95 18.13 -13.55
N ILE A 286 3.63 19.26 -13.83
CA ILE A 286 4.34 20.05 -12.82
C ILE A 286 3.33 20.62 -11.80
N LEU A 287 2.27 21.27 -12.27
CA LEU A 287 1.23 21.85 -11.41
C LEU A 287 0.51 20.78 -10.59
N GLY A 288 0.16 19.66 -11.22
CA GLY A 288 -0.48 18.54 -10.56
C GLY A 288 0.39 17.92 -9.46
N GLY A 289 1.69 17.73 -9.75
CA GLY A 289 2.65 17.26 -8.78
C GLY A 289 2.79 18.18 -7.58
N ALA A 290 2.88 19.49 -7.82
CA ALA A 290 2.94 20.49 -6.75
C ALA A 290 1.69 20.47 -5.86
N LEU A 291 0.49 20.39 -6.44
CA LEU A 291 -0.79 20.27 -5.71
C LEU A 291 -0.85 19.00 -4.85
N THR A 292 -0.40 17.86 -5.41
CA THR A 292 -0.37 16.57 -4.70
C THR A 292 0.54 16.62 -3.48
N VAL A 293 1.75 17.15 -3.66
CA VAL A 293 2.71 17.32 -2.54
C VAL A 293 2.16 18.29 -1.50
N ALA A 294 1.58 19.42 -1.94
CA ALA A 294 0.98 20.42 -1.04
C ALA A 294 -0.17 19.80 -0.22
N GLY A 295 -1.09 19.03 -0.85
CA GLY A 295 -2.18 18.33 -0.16
C GLY A 295 -1.67 17.37 0.90
N THR A 296 -0.72 16.50 0.53
CA THR A 296 -0.12 15.52 1.45
C THR A 296 0.63 16.21 2.60
N ALA A 297 1.45 17.21 2.30
CA ALA A 297 2.21 17.95 3.31
C ALA A 297 1.30 18.71 4.26
N THR A 298 0.26 19.39 3.72
CA THR A 298 -0.72 20.12 4.54
C THR A 298 -1.35 19.20 5.58
N LEU A 299 -1.88 18.05 5.17
CA LEU A 299 -2.52 17.15 6.11
C LEU A 299 -1.54 16.57 7.12
N THR A 300 -0.42 16.02 6.64
CA THR A 300 0.56 15.34 7.51
C THR A 300 1.21 16.29 8.53
N LEU A 301 1.50 17.52 8.13
CA LEU A 301 2.22 18.48 8.97
C LEU A 301 1.29 19.26 9.90
N PHE A 302 0.06 19.59 9.48
CA PHE A 302 -0.85 20.43 10.26
C PHE A 302 -1.82 19.66 11.14
N GLU A 303 -2.39 18.54 10.68
CA GLU A 303 -3.26 17.73 11.54
C GLU A 303 -2.47 16.96 12.61
N GLY A 304 -1.25 16.53 12.31
CA GLY A 304 -0.34 15.94 13.30
C GLY A 304 -0.03 16.87 14.50
N ARG A 305 -0.12 18.18 14.29
CA ARG A 305 0.02 19.17 15.39
C ARG A 305 -1.22 19.25 16.28
N ARG A 306 -2.43 19.11 15.72
CA ARG A 306 -3.69 19.18 16.48
C ARG A 306 -3.90 17.98 17.39
N SER A 307 -3.62 16.78 16.90
CA SER A 307 -3.76 15.55 17.71
C SER A 307 -2.83 15.57 18.93
N ALA A 308 -1.63 16.11 18.78
CA ALA A 308 -0.67 16.22 19.87
C ALA A 308 -1.03 17.30 20.93
N HIS A 309 -1.77 18.34 20.55
CA HIS A 309 -2.29 19.34 21.51
C HIS A 309 -3.42 18.81 22.38
N MET A 310 -4.28 17.93 21.84
CA MET A 310 -5.41 17.36 22.59
C MET A 310 -4.99 16.28 23.60
N THR A 311 -3.91 15.55 23.35
CA THR A 311 -3.34 14.58 24.30
C THR A 311 -2.52 15.22 25.42
N GLY A 312 -2.00 16.44 25.20
CA GLY A 312 -1.22 17.18 26.22
C GLY A 312 -2.07 17.98 27.21
N SER A 313 -3.36 18.24 26.94
CA SER A 313 -4.24 19.04 27.81
C SER A 313 -5.06 18.21 28.80
N GLY A 314 -4.93 16.88 28.81
CA GLY A 314 -5.65 15.97 29.70
C GLY A 314 -4.89 15.51 30.97
N SER A 315 -3.69 16.07 31.21
CA SER A 315 -2.87 15.74 32.39
C SER A 315 -2.69 16.97 33.30
N HIS A 316 -3.80 17.47 33.84
CA HIS A 316 -3.78 18.35 35.03
C HIS A 316 -4.84 17.90 36.01
#